data_7e714a0c8b03261b1ec7347882051b3c
#
_entry.id   7e714a0c8b03261b1ec7347882051b3c
#
_cell.length_a   1.000
_cell.length_b   1.000
_cell.length_c   1.000
_cell.angle_alpha   90.00
_cell.angle_beta   90.00
_cell.angle_gamma   90.00
#
_symmetry.space_group_name_H-M   'P 1'
#
loop_
_entity.id
_entity.type
_entity.pdbx_description
1 polymer ?
#
loop_
_entity_poly.entity_id
_entity_poly.type
_entity_poly.pdbx_seq_one_letter_code
_entity_poly.pdbx_strand_id
1 'polypeptide(L)'
;MRVLAEDVVEERAVGVVTQPLADTQRAFDGVAAGYHQSNEENGTLREMRARVRQTLAACAPAGSHVLDLGCGPGSDAAWLAVNGYRVTAIDWSQAMAEEACRRMVVSGVAGQVDVYNLGIHEIDRVAPAGALFDAALSNFGPLNCVIDLPAAARQIADRLTPGGVLVASVIGRVCPWEIALYAARGNVRRAAVRFRRGLVPVPLDGRTVWTRYFTPREFEAIFAAAGLTRVSLRALGLFAPPPYLDAFADRHPALVAGLQRLDDRCGGWPWLRGWGDHFLVVLRKA
;
A
#
# COMPACT_ATOMS: atom_id res chain seq x y z
N MET A 1 11.25 -20.56 9.22
CA MET A 1 10.05 -19.74 9.39
C MET A 1 8.96 -20.35 8.50
N ARG A 2 7.79 -20.63 9.04
CA ARG A 2 6.65 -21.13 8.25
C ARG A 2 5.76 -19.96 7.94
N VAL A 3 5.18 -19.92 6.74
CA VAL A 3 3.98 -19.13 6.50
C VAL A 3 2.95 -19.70 7.48
N LEU A 4 2.50 -18.89 8.42
CA LEU A 4 1.46 -19.29 9.35
C LEU A 4 0.14 -19.30 8.58
N ALA A 5 -0.13 -20.43 7.89
CA ALA A 5 -1.46 -20.81 7.49
C ALA A 5 -2.04 -21.56 8.68
N GLU A 6 -3.10 -21.08 9.26
CA GLU A 6 -3.82 -21.87 10.26
C GLU A 6 -4.35 -23.14 9.58
N ASP A 7 -3.80 -24.28 10.00
CA ASP A 7 -4.47 -25.54 9.85
C ASP A 7 -5.74 -25.49 10.71
N VAL A 8 -6.87 -25.61 10.05
CA VAL A 8 -8.09 -26.23 10.47
C VAL A 8 -9.17 -25.39 11.14
N VAL A 9 -10.24 -25.46 10.41
CA VAL A 9 -11.50 -26.10 10.79
C VAL A 9 -12.34 -25.35 11.80
N GLU A 10 -13.15 -24.54 11.25
CA GLU A 10 -14.61 -24.75 11.37
C GLU A 10 -15.26 -23.98 10.22
N GLU A 11 -16.11 -24.68 9.47
CA GLU A 11 -17.04 -24.09 8.50
C GLU A 11 -17.95 -23.07 9.19
N ARG A 12 -17.42 -21.86 9.40
CA ARG A 12 -18.21 -20.69 9.75
C ARG A 12 -17.95 -19.63 8.70
N ALA A 13 -18.91 -19.52 7.80
CA ALA A 13 -19.09 -18.47 6.82
C ALA A 13 -17.76 -18.07 6.14
N VAL A 14 -17.30 -18.91 5.22
CA VAL A 14 -16.37 -18.51 4.16
C VAL A 14 -17.03 -17.31 3.47
N GLY A 15 -16.54 -16.12 3.75
CA GLY A 15 -16.97 -14.93 3.04
C GLY A 15 -16.83 -15.24 1.56
N VAL A 16 -17.91 -15.08 0.80
CA VAL A 16 -17.96 -15.41 -0.62
C VAL A 16 -16.78 -14.68 -1.27
N VAL A 17 -15.74 -15.43 -1.66
CA VAL A 17 -14.61 -14.89 -2.42
C VAL A 17 -15.20 -14.39 -3.72
N THR A 18 -15.36 -13.07 -3.84
CA THR A 18 -15.93 -12.49 -5.04
C THR A 18 -14.92 -12.62 -6.17
N GLN A 19 -15.41 -12.72 -7.42
CA GLN A 19 -14.57 -12.82 -8.60
C GLN A 19 -13.45 -11.74 -8.62
N PRO A 20 -13.72 -10.45 -8.31
CA PRO A 20 -12.68 -9.43 -8.24
C PRO A 20 -11.56 -9.72 -7.24
N LEU A 21 -11.87 -10.30 -6.10
CA LEU A 21 -10.88 -10.63 -5.09
C LEU A 21 -9.98 -11.78 -5.56
N ALA A 22 -10.57 -12.84 -6.11
CA ALA A 22 -9.83 -13.98 -6.67
C ALA A 22 -8.96 -13.59 -7.89
N ASP A 23 -9.45 -12.68 -8.75
CA ASP A 23 -8.67 -12.18 -9.88
C ASP A 23 -7.44 -11.40 -9.40
N THR A 24 -7.63 -10.53 -8.41
CA THR A 24 -6.56 -9.72 -7.82
C THR A 24 -5.50 -10.61 -7.16
N GLN A 25 -5.91 -11.62 -6.38
CA GLN A 25 -5.01 -12.60 -5.77
C GLN A 25 -4.16 -13.32 -6.84
N ARG A 26 -4.82 -13.90 -7.86
CA ARG A 26 -4.12 -14.59 -8.96
C ARG A 26 -3.17 -13.69 -9.73
N ALA A 27 -3.50 -12.40 -9.86
CA ALA A 27 -2.62 -11.45 -10.52
C ALA A 27 -1.32 -11.25 -9.73
N PHE A 28 -1.40 -11.07 -8.42
CA PHE A 28 -0.22 -10.91 -7.57
C PHE A 28 0.56 -12.22 -7.39
N ASP A 29 -0.10 -13.37 -7.28
CA ASP A 29 0.58 -14.68 -7.26
C ASP A 29 1.45 -14.86 -8.51
N GLY A 30 0.98 -14.42 -9.67
CA GLY A 30 1.69 -14.59 -10.94
C GLY A 30 2.96 -13.75 -11.06
N VAL A 31 3.06 -12.63 -10.38
CA VAL A 31 4.21 -11.72 -10.50
C VAL A 31 5.17 -11.79 -9.31
N ALA A 32 4.84 -12.53 -8.24
CA ALA A 32 5.54 -12.49 -6.96
C ALA A 32 7.05 -12.72 -7.09
N ALA A 33 7.48 -13.67 -7.91
CA ALA A 33 8.90 -14.06 -8.05
C ALA A 33 9.82 -12.92 -8.57
N GLY A 34 9.29 -12.04 -9.43
CA GLY A 34 10.07 -10.92 -10.00
C GLY A 34 9.70 -9.55 -9.44
N TYR A 35 8.63 -9.48 -8.65
CA TYR A 35 8.03 -8.22 -8.23
C TYR A 35 8.95 -7.35 -7.38
N HIS A 36 9.74 -7.97 -6.51
CA HIS A 36 10.71 -7.25 -5.70
C HIS A 36 11.79 -6.59 -6.55
N GLN A 37 12.45 -7.38 -7.41
CA GLN A 37 13.56 -6.89 -8.22
C GLN A 37 13.12 -5.72 -9.10
N SER A 38 12.00 -5.86 -9.80
CA SER A 38 11.40 -4.81 -10.61
C SER A 38 11.12 -3.52 -9.81
N ASN A 39 10.63 -3.65 -8.57
CA ASN A 39 10.34 -2.50 -7.72
C ASN A 39 11.61 -1.83 -7.16
N GLU A 40 12.66 -2.60 -6.84
CA GLU A 40 13.92 -2.04 -6.34
C GLU A 40 14.74 -1.37 -7.45
N GLU A 41 14.65 -1.86 -8.67
CA GLU A 41 15.30 -1.24 -9.83
C GLU A 41 14.63 0.08 -10.21
N ASN A 42 13.35 0.26 -9.92
CA ASN A 42 12.59 1.46 -10.25
C ASN A 42 12.91 2.63 -9.30
N GLY A 43 13.65 3.63 -9.80
CA GLY A 43 14.08 4.80 -9.03
C GLY A 43 12.92 5.61 -8.45
N THR A 44 11.81 5.77 -9.19
CA THR A 44 10.62 6.51 -8.71
C THR A 44 9.96 5.79 -7.54
N LEU A 45 9.80 4.47 -7.63
CA LEU A 45 9.25 3.67 -6.52
C LEU A 45 10.15 3.72 -5.27
N ARG A 46 11.47 3.67 -5.44
CA ARG A 46 12.42 3.79 -4.32
C ARG A 46 12.23 5.09 -3.56
N GLU A 47 12.16 6.22 -4.27
CA GLU A 47 11.95 7.54 -3.65
C GLU A 47 10.59 7.64 -2.95
N MET A 48 9.52 7.20 -3.60
CA MET A 48 8.18 7.16 -2.99
C MET A 48 8.18 6.29 -1.72
N ARG A 49 8.80 5.10 -1.78
CA ARG A 49 8.93 4.19 -0.64
C ARG A 49 9.75 4.81 0.50
N ALA A 50 10.87 5.46 0.19
CA ALA A 50 11.69 6.15 1.19
C ALA A 50 10.86 7.22 1.92
N ARG A 51 10.02 7.95 1.20
CA ARG A 51 9.12 8.96 1.80
C ARG A 51 8.08 8.34 2.73
N VAL A 52 7.48 7.22 2.35
CA VAL A 52 6.52 6.49 3.20
C VAL A 52 7.20 5.99 4.47
N ARG A 53 8.37 5.36 4.36
CA ARG A 53 9.17 4.87 5.48
C ARG A 53 9.58 6.00 6.44
N GLN A 54 10.06 7.13 5.92
CA GLN A 54 10.39 8.32 6.72
C GLN A 54 9.16 8.86 7.45
N THR A 55 8.01 8.88 6.80
CA THR A 55 6.75 9.33 7.40
C THR A 55 6.33 8.41 8.55
N LEU A 56 6.43 7.10 8.37
CA LEU A 56 6.15 6.15 9.44
C LEU A 56 7.11 6.34 10.62
N ALA A 57 8.42 6.41 10.35
CA ALA A 57 9.43 6.61 11.39
C ALA A 57 9.26 7.91 12.18
N ALA A 58 8.72 8.95 11.55
CA ALA A 58 8.38 10.20 12.23
C ALA A 58 7.11 10.10 13.12
N CYS A 59 6.26 9.09 12.89
CA CYS A 59 5.01 8.90 13.63
C CYS A 59 5.06 7.80 14.67
N ALA A 60 5.93 6.80 14.48
CA ALA A 60 6.11 5.65 15.36
C ALA A 60 7.62 5.43 15.61
N PRO A 61 8.08 5.46 16.87
CA PRO A 61 9.49 5.25 17.19
C PRO A 61 9.94 3.80 16.98
N ALA A 62 11.24 3.57 16.87
CA ALA A 62 11.80 2.22 16.90
C ALA A 62 11.37 1.50 18.18
N GLY A 63 11.15 0.19 18.09
CA GLY A 63 10.54 -0.61 19.15
C GLY A 63 9.01 -0.76 19.03
N SER A 64 8.34 0.09 18.25
CA SER A 64 6.90 -0.02 17.98
C SER A 64 6.55 -1.32 17.25
N HIS A 65 5.35 -1.82 17.49
CA HIS A 65 4.78 -2.96 16.77
C HIS A 65 3.96 -2.45 15.58
N VAL A 66 4.36 -2.79 14.37
CA VAL A 66 3.76 -2.32 13.11
C VAL A 66 3.00 -3.45 12.41
N LEU A 67 1.77 -3.18 11.98
CA LEU A 67 0.99 -4.04 11.10
C LEU A 67 1.20 -3.60 9.65
N ASP A 68 1.85 -4.44 8.82
CA ASP A 68 2.06 -4.17 7.40
C ASP A 68 0.96 -4.82 6.56
N LEU A 69 0.09 -3.99 6.01
CA LEU A 69 -1.15 -4.33 5.31
C LEU A 69 -0.91 -4.49 3.80
N GLY A 70 -0.90 -5.70 3.30
CA GLY A 70 -0.54 -6.02 1.93
C GLY A 70 0.96 -5.84 1.71
N CYS A 71 1.75 -6.59 2.48
CA CYS A 71 3.20 -6.43 2.56
C CYS A 71 3.92 -6.81 1.25
N GLY A 72 3.23 -7.46 0.31
CA GLY A 72 3.85 -7.98 -0.90
C GLY A 72 5.03 -8.90 -0.58
N PRO A 73 6.16 -8.74 -1.29
CA PRO A 73 7.36 -9.56 -1.06
C PRO A 73 8.17 -9.12 0.18
N GLY A 74 7.57 -8.34 1.10
CA GLY A 74 8.15 -8.00 2.39
C GLY A 74 9.23 -6.91 2.40
N SER A 75 9.32 -6.07 1.37
CA SER A 75 10.36 -5.03 1.30
C SER A 75 10.26 -4.00 2.43
N ASP A 76 9.04 -3.58 2.79
CA ASP A 76 8.82 -2.63 3.88
C ASP A 76 8.93 -3.32 5.25
N ALA A 77 8.40 -4.54 5.38
CA ALA A 77 8.54 -5.35 6.60
C ALA A 77 10.01 -5.62 6.96
N ALA A 78 10.85 -5.99 5.99
CA ALA A 78 12.28 -6.20 6.21
C ALA A 78 12.98 -4.91 6.65
N TRP A 79 12.68 -3.79 5.97
CA TRP A 79 13.26 -2.49 6.32
C TRP A 79 12.86 -2.07 7.76
N LEU A 80 11.60 -2.24 8.12
CA LEU A 80 11.10 -1.95 9.46
C LEU A 80 11.85 -2.78 10.51
N ALA A 81 11.96 -4.09 10.31
CA ALA A 81 12.63 -4.98 11.24
C ALA A 81 14.13 -4.63 11.42
N VAL A 82 14.84 -4.34 10.32
CA VAL A 82 16.24 -3.86 10.36
C VAL A 82 16.37 -2.56 11.15
N ASN A 83 15.33 -1.71 11.13
CA ASN A 83 15.31 -0.44 11.89
C ASN A 83 14.69 -0.58 13.29
N GLY A 84 14.59 -1.81 13.82
CA GLY A 84 14.24 -2.08 15.21
C GLY A 84 12.75 -2.13 15.52
N TYR A 85 11.89 -2.26 14.52
CA TYR A 85 10.45 -2.47 14.71
C TYR A 85 10.12 -3.96 14.86
N ARG A 86 9.08 -4.28 15.62
CA ARG A 86 8.39 -5.56 15.51
C ARG A 86 7.35 -5.44 14.41
N VAL A 87 7.23 -6.47 13.57
CA VAL A 87 6.34 -6.39 12.41
C VAL A 87 5.42 -7.61 12.37
N THR A 88 4.15 -7.35 12.16
CA THR A 88 3.19 -8.35 11.69
C THR A 88 2.81 -7.97 10.28
N ALA A 89 3.13 -8.83 9.32
CA ALA A 89 2.93 -8.58 7.90
C ALA A 89 1.85 -9.51 7.34
N ILE A 90 0.90 -8.97 6.59
CA ILE A 90 -0.15 -9.76 5.95
C ILE A 90 -0.18 -9.50 4.46
N ASP A 91 -0.41 -10.55 3.67
CA ASP A 91 -0.70 -10.44 2.25
C ASP A 91 -1.69 -11.52 1.80
N TRP A 92 -2.64 -11.14 0.94
CA TRP A 92 -3.65 -12.04 0.40
C TRP A 92 -3.07 -13.05 -0.59
N SER A 93 -1.99 -12.69 -1.31
CA SER A 93 -1.27 -13.56 -2.22
C SER A 93 -0.36 -14.50 -1.42
N GLN A 94 -0.60 -15.79 -1.56
CA GLN A 94 0.26 -16.80 -0.94
C GLN A 94 1.70 -16.69 -1.44
N ALA A 95 1.88 -16.50 -2.74
CA ALA A 95 3.21 -16.39 -3.34
C ALA A 95 3.97 -15.15 -2.83
N MET A 96 3.27 -14.03 -2.59
CA MET A 96 3.87 -12.84 -1.97
C MET A 96 4.27 -13.10 -0.52
N ALA A 97 3.39 -13.73 0.28
CA ALA A 97 3.69 -14.07 1.68
C ALA A 97 4.90 -15.03 1.79
N GLU A 98 5.00 -16.01 0.90
CA GLU A 98 6.16 -16.92 0.82
C GLU A 98 7.44 -16.16 0.46
N GLU A 99 7.38 -15.22 -0.49
CA GLU A 99 8.52 -14.37 -0.85
C GLU A 99 8.93 -13.46 0.32
N ALA A 100 7.95 -12.88 1.04
CA ALA A 100 8.21 -12.12 2.26
C ALA A 100 8.95 -12.98 3.30
N CYS A 101 8.50 -14.22 3.55
CA CYS A 101 9.19 -15.14 4.44
C CYS A 101 10.64 -15.40 4.03
N ARG A 102 10.89 -15.68 2.74
CA ARG A 102 12.26 -15.86 2.22
C ARG A 102 13.12 -14.64 2.48
N ARG A 103 12.56 -13.45 2.25
CA ARG A 103 13.24 -12.17 2.49
C ARG A 103 13.62 -11.98 3.96
N MET A 104 12.71 -12.28 4.90
CA MET A 104 13.02 -12.15 6.32
C MET A 104 14.23 -13.01 6.72
N VAL A 105 14.34 -14.21 6.15
CA VAL A 105 15.50 -15.09 6.38
C VAL A 105 16.77 -14.47 5.79
N VAL A 106 16.73 -14.05 4.51
CA VAL A 106 17.89 -13.47 3.81
C VAL A 106 18.36 -12.17 4.50
N SER A 107 17.43 -11.37 5.01
CA SER A 107 17.73 -10.11 5.72
C SER A 107 18.14 -10.32 7.18
N GLY A 108 18.13 -11.55 7.69
CA GLY A 108 18.52 -11.85 9.09
C GLY A 108 17.51 -11.35 10.14
N VAL A 109 16.27 -11.06 9.75
CA VAL A 109 15.24 -10.47 10.63
C VAL A 109 14.05 -11.39 10.89
N ALA A 110 14.19 -12.69 10.62
CA ALA A 110 13.11 -13.66 10.73
C ALA A 110 12.50 -13.79 12.14
N GLY A 111 13.21 -13.40 13.18
CA GLY A 111 12.70 -13.39 14.57
C GLY A 111 11.93 -12.13 14.96
N GLN A 112 11.85 -11.13 14.08
CA GLN A 112 11.22 -9.83 14.34
C GLN A 112 9.97 -9.60 13.50
N VAL A 113 9.68 -10.49 12.53
CA VAL A 113 8.57 -10.37 11.59
C VAL A 113 7.75 -11.66 11.58
N ASP A 114 6.48 -11.53 11.89
CA ASP A 114 5.49 -12.58 11.70
C ASP A 114 4.76 -12.32 10.37
N VAL A 115 4.79 -13.28 9.44
CA VAL A 115 4.14 -13.17 8.13
C VAL A 115 2.94 -14.11 8.07
N TYR A 116 1.78 -13.58 7.67
CA TYR A 116 0.54 -14.32 7.50
C TYR A 116 0.03 -14.22 6.06
N ASN A 117 -0.46 -15.33 5.52
CA ASN A 117 -1.22 -15.30 4.28
C ASN A 117 -2.69 -15.01 4.61
N LEU A 118 -3.02 -13.72 4.77
CA LEU A 118 -4.34 -13.20 5.10
C LEU A 118 -4.64 -11.95 4.29
N GLY A 119 -5.90 -11.79 3.93
CA GLY A 119 -6.40 -10.55 3.34
C GLY A 119 -6.61 -9.46 4.39
N ILE A 120 -6.62 -8.19 3.96
CA ILE A 120 -6.92 -7.06 4.85
C ILE A 120 -8.31 -7.19 5.49
N HIS A 121 -9.23 -7.88 4.85
CA HIS A 121 -10.57 -8.17 5.38
C HIS A 121 -10.59 -9.29 6.44
N GLU A 122 -9.45 -9.93 6.71
CA GLU A 122 -9.27 -11.02 7.68
C GLU A 122 -8.32 -10.62 8.81
N ILE A 123 -8.12 -9.34 9.06
CA ILE A 123 -7.19 -8.82 10.10
C ILE A 123 -7.54 -9.36 11.49
N ASP A 124 -8.80 -9.66 11.76
CA ASP A 124 -9.27 -10.26 13.01
C ASP A 124 -8.66 -11.63 13.28
N ARG A 125 -8.20 -12.35 12.26
CA ARG A 125 -7.51 -13.65 12.35
C ARG A 125 -6.03 -13.54 12.69
N VAL A 126 -5.44 -12.35 12.70
CA VAL A 126 -4.03 -12.15 13.06
C VAL A 126 -3.83 -12.50 14.54
N ALA A 127 -2.93 -13.44 14.80
CA ALA A 127 -2.64 -13.90 16.17
C ALA A 127 -1.61 -13.00 16.90
N PRO A 128 -1.65 -12.89 18.21
CA PRO A 128 -2.76 -13.35 19.05
C PRO A 128 -4.02 -12.52 18.85
N ALA A 129 -5.19 -13.14 19.03
CA ALA A 129 -6.46 -12.43 18.90
C ALA A 129 -6.47 -11.19 19.83
N GLY A 130 -6.90 -10.04 19.26
CA GLY A 130 -6.94 -8.78 20.01
C GLY A 130 -5.57 -8.08 20.18
N ALA A 131 -4.47 -8.60 19.60
CA ALA A 131 -3.20 -7.86 19.60
C ALA A 131 -3.37 -6.46 19.01
N LEU A 132 -2.80 -5.47 19.69
CA LEU A 132 -2.82 -4.08 19.25
C LEU A 132 -1.47 -3.68 18.66
N PHE A 133 -1.52 -2.77 17.71
CA PHE A 133 -0.36 -2.24 16.98
C PHE A 133 -0.23 -0.74 17.24
N ASP A 134 1.00 -0.26 17.38
CA ASP A 134 1.30 1.16 17.53
C ASP A 134 1.16 1.90 16.21
N ALA A 135 1.38 1.18 15.10
CA ALA A 135 1.16 1.71 13.77
C ALA A 135 0.68 0.62 12.79
N ALA A 136 -0.05 1.04 11.77
CA ALA A 136 -0.31 0.25 10.58
C ALA A 136 0.31 0.95 9.35
N LEU A 137 0.87 0.17 8.45
CA LEU A 137 1.42 0.60 7.17
C LEU A 137 0.62 -0.03 6.04
N SER A 138 0.28 0.74 5.01
CA SER A 138 -0.20 0.22 3.73
C SER A 138 0.48 0.99 2.60
N ASN A 139 1.38 0.34 1.87
CA ASN A 139 2.20 1.01 0.87
C ASN A 139 1.90 0.53 -0.56
N PHE A 140 1.79 1.48 -1.51
CA PHE A 140 1.50 1.24 -2.93
C PHE A 140 0.14 0.57 -3.23
N GLY A 141 -0.88 0.94 -2.45
CA GLY A 141 -2.27 0.74 -2.83
C GLY A 141 -2.95 -0.57 -2.47
N PRO A 142 -2.51 -1.38 -1.47
CA PRO A 142 -3.31 -2.54 -1.04
C PRO A 142 -4.72 -2.14 -0.63
N LEU A 143 -4.91 -0.99 0.05
CA LEU A 143 -6.22 -0.46 0.42
C LEU A 143 -7.09 -0.04 -0.78
N ASN A 144 -6.49 0.17 -1.95
CA ASN A 144 -7.23 0.40 -3.19
C ASN A 144 -7.88 -0.88 -3.75
N CYS A 145 -7.39 -2.06 -3.34
CA CYS A 145 -7.87 -3.36 -3.78
C CYS A 145 -8.92 -3.97 -2.84
N VAL A 146 -9.15 -3.36 -1.68
CA VAL A 146 -10.13 -3.81 -0.70
C VAL A 146 -11.55 -3.52 -1.19
N ILE A 147 -12.41 -4.55 -1.24
CA ILE A 147 -13.78 -4.43 -1.75
C ILE A 147 -14.65 -3.64 -0.77
N ASP A 148 -14.67 -4.06 0.50
CA ASP A 148 -15.37 -3.37 1.59
C ASP A 148 -14.38 -2.61 2.47
N LEU A 149 -13.91 -1.46 1.95
CA LEU A 149 -12.97 -0.62 2.70
C LEU A 149 -13.57 -0.06 4.01
N PRO A 150 -14.87 0.29 4.12
CA PRO A 150 -15.47 0.65 5.39
C PRO A 150 -15.37 -0.43 6.47
N ALA A 151 -15.59 -1.72 6.13
CA ALA A 151 -15.41 -2.81 7.09
C ALA A 151 -13.93 -2.97 7.48
N ALA A 152 -13.03 -2.97 6.52
CA ALA A 152 -11.59 -3.03 6.77
C ALA A 152 -11.09 -1.85 7.62
N ALA A 153 -11.60 -0.64 7.38
CA ALA A 153 -11.23 0.54 8.17
C ALA A 153 -11.58 0.38 9.66
N ARG A 154 -12.75 -0.22 9.97
CA ARG A 154 -13.13 -0.54 11.36
C ARG A 154 -12.17 -1.58 11.97
N GLN A 155 -11.90 -2.67 11.25
CA GLN A 155 -10.97 -3.70 11.72
C GLN A 155 -9.56 -3.14 11.95
N ILE A 156 -9.04 -2.27 11.05
CA ILE A 156 -7.76 -1.60 11.24
C ILE A 156 -7.80 -0.70 12.49
N ALA A 157 -8.87 0.09 12.66
CA ALA A 157 -9.03 0.95 13.82
C ALA A 157 -9.05 0.14 15.13
N ASP A 158 -9.79 -0.98 15.16
CA ASP A 158 -9.90 -1.85 16.33
C ASP A 158 -8.55 -2.46 16.73
N ARG A 159 -7.65 -2.68 15.78
CA ARG A 159 -6.32 -3.24 16.00
C ARG A 159 -5.23 -2.20 16.28
N LEU A 160 -5.53 -0.92 16.22
CA LEU A 160 -4.59 0.14 16.63
C LEU A 160 -4.75 0.47 18.11
N THR A 161 -3.62 0.74 18.77
CA THR A 161 -3.61 1.33 20.13
C THR A 161 -4.27 2.71 20.12
N PRO A 162 -4.82 3.22 21.25
CA PRO A 162 -5.17 4.63 21.37
C PRO A 162 -3.97 5.52 21.00
N GLY A 163 -4.17 6.50 20.13
CA GLY A 163 -3.08 7.33 19.59
C GLY A 163 -2.27 6.68 18.47
N GLY A 164 -2.47 5.40 18.20
CA GLY A 164 -1.81 4.67 17.11
C GLY A 164 -2.15 5.25 15.73
N VAL A 165 -1.28 5.02 14.75
CA VAL A 165 -1.37 5.67 13.44
C VAL A 165 -1.50 4.66 12.30
N LEU A 166 -2.26 5.02 11.27
CA LEU A 166 -2.22 4.40 9.94
C LEU A 166 -1.44 5.32 9.00
N VAL A 167 -0.39 4.81 8.40
CA VAL A 167 0.34 5.47 7.30
C VAL A 167 0.01 4.73 6.02
N ALA A 168 -0.64 5.41 5.07
CA ALA A 168 -1.05 4.78 3.82
C ALA A 168 -0.66 5.60 2.60
N SER A 169 -0.03 4.96 1.62
CA SER A 169 0.09 5.48 0.28
C SER A 169 -1.02 4.88 -0.59
N VAL A 170 -1.86 5.75 -1.14
CA VAL A 170 -3.12 5.40 -1.79
C VAL A 170 -3.10 5.89 -3.23
N ILE A 171 -3.46 5.03 -4.18
CA ILE A 171 -3.54 5.41 -5.60
C ILE A 171 -4.63 6.47 -5.77
N GLY A 172 -4.20 7.66 -6.20
CA GLY A 172 -5.04 8.84 -6.29
C GLY A 172 -5.91 8.87 -7.54
N ARG A 173 -7.04 9.57 -7.46
CA ARG A 173 -7.95 9.77 -8.60
C ARG A 173 -7.41 10.77 -9.61
N VAL A 174 -6.59 11.72 -9.20
CA VAL A 174 -6.04 12.76 -10.06
C VAL A 174 -4.53 12.59 -10.20
N CYS A 175 -4.10 12.00 -11.31
CA CYS A 175 -2.70 11.91 -11.70
C CYS A 175 -2.44 12.79 -12.93
N PRO A 176 -1.85 13.98 -12.77
CA PRO A 176 -1.65 14.92 -13.87
C PRO A 176 -0.82 14.34 -15.04
N TRP A 177 0.20 13.56 -14.72
CA TRP A 177 1.03 12.86 -15.70
C TRP A 177 0.23 11.91 -16.57
N GLU A 178 -0.60 11.08 -15.95
CA GLU A 178 -1.40 10.10 -16.67
C GLU A 178 -2.44 10.79 -17.56
N ILE A 179 -3.09 11.81 -17.02
CA ILE A 179 -4.07 12.61 -17.76
C ILE A 179 -3.39 13.26 -18.99
N ALA A 180 -2.27 13.97 -18.78
CA ALA A 180 -1.55 14.65 -19.86
C ALA A 180 -1.03 13.67 -20.92
N LEU A 181 -0.40 12.57 -20.49
CA LEU A 181 0.16 11.56 -21.37
C LEU A 181 -0.88 10.93 -22.29
N TYR A 182 -2.01 10.49 -21.73
CA TYR A 182 -3.04 9.84 -22.52
C TYR A 182 -3.89 10.81 -23.32
N ALA A 183 -4.09 12.05 -22.86
CA ALA A 183 -4.72 13.11 -23.62
C ALA A 183 -3.87 13.46 -24.86
N ALA A 184 -2.55 13.63 -24.69
CA ALA A 184 -1.62 13.90 -25.79
C ALA A 184 -1.58 12.76 -26.84
N ARG A 185 -1.88 11.52 -26.41
CA ARG A 185 -2.01 10.36 -27.31
C ARG A 185 -3.40 10.18 -27.91
N GLY A 186 -4.33 11.12 -27.69
CA GLY A 186 -5.71 11.04 -28.16
C GLY A 186 -6.56 9.97 -27.43
N ASN A 187 -6.05 9.34 -26.37
CA ASN A 187 -6.75 8.31 -25.62
C ASN A 187 -7.48 8.88 -24.40
N VAL A 188 -8.56 9.63 -24.66
CA VAL A 188 -9.37 10.30 -23.62
C VAL A 188 -9.97 9.28 -22.64
N ARG A 189 -10.35 8.08 -23.12
CA ARG A 189 -10.91 7.03 -22.24
C ARG A 189 -9.91 6.60 -21.17
N ARG A 190 -8.63 6.46 -21.53
CA ARG A 190 -7.58 6.08 -20.61
C ARG A 190 -7.16 7.25 -19.71
N ALA A 191 -7.12 8.48 -20.24
CA ALA A 191 -6.90 9.69 -19.46
C ALA A 191 -7.94 9.86 -18.34
N ALA A 192 -9.18 9.41 -18.57
CA ALA A 192 -10.29 9.52 -17.62
C ALA A 192 -10.51 8.25 -16.76
N VAL A 193 -9.68 7.22 -16.88
CA VAL A 193 -9.92 5.91 -16.22
C VAL A 193 -10.03 6.02 -14.70
N ARG A 194 -9.21 6.86 -14.07
CA ARG A 194 -9.19 7.05 -12.61
C ARG A 194 -10.42 7.81 -12.08
N PHE A 195 -11.20 8.48 -12.95
CA PHE A 195 -12.44 9.14 -12.55
C PHE A 195 -13.63 8.19 -12.48
N ARG A 196 -13.48 6.94 -12.92
CA ARG A 196 -14.53 5.93 -12.79
C ARG A 196 -14.79 5.63 -11.32
N ARG A 197 -16.07 5.46 -10.98
CA ARG A 197 -16.49 5.07 -9.62
C ARG A 197 -16.46 3.54 -9.48
N GLY A 198 -16.24 3.06 -8.27
CA GLY A 198 -16.18 1.63 -7.95
C GLY A 198 -14.87 0.97 -8.36
N LEU A 199 -14.90 -0.34 -8.49
CA LEU A 199 -13.74 -1.14 -8.89
C LEU A 199 -13.49 -0.99 -10.39
N VAL A 200 -12.25 -0.76 -10.75
CA VAL A 200 -11.77 -0.63 -12.13
C VAL A 200 -10.76 -1.74 -12.40
N PRO A 201 -10.91 -2.51 -13.50
CA PRO A 201 -9.93 -3.52 -13.86
C PRO A 201 -8.65 -2.85 -14.37
N VAL A 202 -7.53 -3.21 -13.76
CA VAL A 202 -6.18 -2.74 -14.14
C VAL A 202 -5.35 -3.96 -14.55
N PRO A 203 -4.71 -3.95 -15.73
CA PRO A 203 -3.88 -5.07 -16.15
C PRO A 203 -2.58 -5.13 -15.36
N LEU A 204 -2.21 -6.34 -14.94
CA LEU A 204 -0.94 -6.69 -14.33
C LEU A 204 -0.47 -8.02 -14.93
N ASP A 205 0.56 -8.00 -15.76
CA ASP A 205 1.13 -9.18 -16.42
C ASP A 205 0.07 -10.11 -17.06
N GLY A 206 -0.80 -9.55 -17.90
CA GLY A 206 -1.87 -10.29 -18.57
C GLY A 206 -3.04 -10.71 -17.69
N ARG A 207 -3.00 -10.40 -16.40
CA ARG A 207 -4.08 -10.65 -15.42
C ARG A 207 -4.74 -9.35 -14.98
N THR A 208 -5.80 -9.45 -14.19
CA THR A 208 -6.59 -8.29 -13.75
C THR A 208 -6.46 -8.07 -12.25
N VAL A 209 -6.08 -6.85 -11.87
CA VAL A 209 -6.18 -6.31 -10.52
C VAL A 209 -7.38 -5.37 -10.46
N TRP A 210 -8.28 -5.61 -9.53
CA TRP A 210 -9.43 -4.75 -9.32
C TRP A 210 -9.07 -3.64 -8.33
N THR A 211 -9.07 -2.41 -8.81
CA THR A 211 -8.56 -1.24 -8.08
C THR A 211 -9.64 -0.17 -7.99
N ARG A 212 -9.79 0.45 -6.83
CA ARG A 212 -10.61 1.65 -6.64
C ARG A 212 -9.71 2.86 -6.46
N TYR A 213 -9.96 3.91 -7.23
CA TYR A 213 -9.25 5.18 -7.10
C TYR A 213 -9.98 6.10 -6.13
N PHE A 214 -9.25 6.72 -5.21
CA PHE A 214 -9.82 7.61 -4.20
C PHE A 214 -9.37 9.06 -4.37
N THR A 215 -10.25 10.00 -4.04
CA THR A 215 -9.81 11.30 -3.59
C THR A 215 -9.43 11.22 -2.11
N PRO A 216 -8.53 12.10 -1.60
CA PRO A 216 -8.24 12.13 -0.16
C PRO A 216 -9.49 12.26 0.71
N ARG A 217 -10.45 13.10 0.31
CA ARG A 217 -11.71 13.31 1.06
C ARG A 217 -12.54 12.04 1.17
N GLU A 218 -12.67 11.27 0.08
CA GLU A 218 -13.40 9.99 0.09
C GLU A 218 -12.73 8.99 1.03
N PHE A 219 -11.40 8.87 0.94
CA PHE A 219 -10.63 7.96 1.78
C PHE A 219 -10.70 8.35 3.25
N GLU A 220 -10.44 9.63 3.56
CA GLU A 220 -10.50 10.17 4.92
C GLU A 220 -11.89 10.00 5.56
N ALA A 221 -12.96 10.20 4.81
CA ALA A 221 -14.33 10.05 5.32
C ALA A 221 -14.62 8.60 5.78
N ILE A 222 -14.09 7.60 5.05
CA ILE A 222 -14.24 6.18 5.41
C ILE A 222 -13.55 5.91 6.75
N PHE A 223 -12.32 6.36 6.91
CA PHE A 223 -11.55 6.14 8.13
C PHE A 223 -12.00 7.02 9.30
N ALA A 224 -12.51 8.22 9.03
CA ALA A 224 -13.13 9.06 10.05
C ALA A 224 -14.37 8.39 10.67
N ALA A 225 -15.17 7.69 9.87
CA ALA A 225 -16.29 6.90 10.36
C ALA A 225 -15.85 5.70 11.23
N ALA A 226 -14.58 5.29 11.14
CA ALA A 226 -13.96 4.27 11.98
C ALA A 226 -13.15 4.86 13.16
N GLY A 227 -13.24 6.16 13.42
CA GLY A 227 -12.57 6.81 14.55
C GLY A 227 -11.11 7.24 14.31
N LEU A 228 -10.66 7.29 13.04
CA LEU A 228 -9.32 7.79 12.70
C LEU A 228 -9.40 9.19 12.10
N THR A 229 -8.60 10.12 12.62
CA THR A 229 -8.54 11.50 12.14
C THR A 229 -7.23 11.78 11.40
N ARG A 230 -7.29 12.63 10.36
CA ARG A 230 -6.11 12.98 9.59
C ARG A 230 -5.12 13.82 10.38
N VAL A 231 -3.86 13.36 10.42
CA VAL A 231 -2.69 14.09 10.93
C VAL A 231 -1.98 14.84 9.80
N SER A 232 -1.72 14.15 8.69
CA SER A 232 -1.05 14.76 7.55
C SER A 232 -1.52 14.18 6.21
N LEU A 233 -1.31 14.94 5.15
CA LEU A 233 -1.63 14.55 3.77
C LEU A 233 -0.64 15.23 2.82
N ARG A 234 -0.08 14.45 1.89
CA ARG A 234 0.75 14.98 0.81
C ARG A 234 0.62 14.17 -0.49
N ALA A 235 0.89 14.79 -1.61
CA ALA A 235 1.03 14.12 -2.89
C ALA A 235 2.31 13.28 -2.94
N LEU A 236 2.27 12.17 -3.68
CA LEU A 236 3.42 11.39 -4.12
C LEU A 236 3.36 11.22 -5.65
N GLY A 237 4.46 11.55 -6.34
CA GLY A 237 4.52 11.50 -7.80
C GLY A 237 3.56 12.50 -8.44
N LEU A 238 3.61 13.77 -7.99
CA LEU A 238 2.84 14.87 -8.56
C LEU A 238 3.53 15.42 -9.80
N PHE A 239 4.81 15.81 -9.65
CA PHE A 239 5.68 16.32 -10.72
C PHE A 239 6.57 15.24 -11.28
N ALA A 240 7.03 14.29 -10.46
CA ALA A 240 7.77 13.13 -10.92
C ALA A 240 6.88 12.19 -11.74
N PRO A 241 7.44 11.56 -12.80
CA PRO A 241 6.68 10.63 -13.62
C PRO A 241 6.21 9.41 -12.82
N PRO A 242 5.05 8.82 -13.17
CA PRO A 242 4.61 7.57 -12.57
C PRO A 242 5.62 6.44 -12.77
N PRO A 243 5.66 5.44 -11.86
CA PRO A 243 6.63 4.35 -11.92
C PRO A 243 6.70 3.57 -13.23
N TYR A 244 5.58 3.44 -13.96
CA TYR A 244 5.53 2.76 -15.25
C TYR A 244 6.16 3.55 -16.42
N LEU A 245 6.69 4.74 -16.16
CA LEU A 245 7.50 5.54 -17.08
C LEU A 245 9.00 5.44 -16.74
N ASP A 246 9.44 4.29 -16.26
CA ASP A 246 10.83 3.97 -15.90
C ASP A 246 11.82 4.30 -17.00
N ALA A 247 11.55 3.88 -18.25
CA ALA A 247 12.38 4.19 -19.40
C ALA A 247 12.55 5.71 -19.65
N PHE A 248 11.58 6.55 -19.29
CA PHE A 248 11.72 8.00 -19.31
C PHE A 248 12.61 8.47 -18.17
N ALA A 249 12.43 7.92 -16.98
CA ALA A 249 13.22 8.26 -15.80
C ALA A 249 14.70 7.92 -16.01
N ASP A 250 15.00 6.77 -16.58
CA ASP A 250 16.35 6.31 -16.89
C ASP A 250 17.06 7.18 -17.94
N ARG A 251 16.32 7.70 -18.91
CA ARG A 251 16.87 8.62 -19.95
C ARG A 251 17.10 10.03 -19.42
N HIS A 252 16.36 10.45 -18.38
CA HIS A 252 16.37 11.82 -17.88
C HIS A 252 16.55 11.90 -16.35
N PRO A 253 17.57 11.25 -15.75
CA PRO A 253 17.68 11.10 -14.29
C PRO A 253 17.79 12.44 -13.57
N ALA A 254 18.53 13.41 -14.12
CA ALA A 254 18.69 14.74 -13.52
C ALA A 254 17.37 15.54 -13.50
N LEU A 255 16.56 15.42 -14.58
CA LEU A 255 15.25 16.05 -14.65
C LEU A 255 14.30 15.42 -13.61
N VAL A 256 14.25 14.09 -13.56
CA VAL A 256 13.39 13.37 -12.60
C VAL A 256 13.78 13.70 -11.16
N ALA A 257 15.07 13.74 -10.83
CA ALA A 257 15.54 14.18 -9.52
C ALA A 257 15.14 15.65 -9.20
N GLY A 258 15.11 16.52 -10.21
CA GLY A 258 14.57 17.88 -10.07
C GLY A 258 13.07 17.90 -9.76
N LEU A 259 12.29 17.10 -10.47
CA LEU A 259 10.84 16.96 -10.27
C LEU A 259 10.49 16.34 -8.91
N GLN A 260 11.28 15.35 -8.45
CA GLN A 260 11.14 14.76 -7.10
C GLN A 260 11.38 15.81 -6.00
N ARG A 261 12.37 16.68 -6.17
CA ARG A 261 12.60 17.81 -5.23
C ARG A 261 11.43 18.79 -5.22
N LEU A 262 10.75 18.99 -6.35
CA LEU A 262 9.50 19.77 -6.39
C LEU A 262 8.37 19.06 -5.65
N ASP A 263 8.23 17.74 -5.81
CA ASP A 263 7.28 16.93 -5.03
C ASP A 263 7.52 17.08 -3.53
N ASP A 264 8.79 17.10 -3.11
CA ASP A 264 9.15 17.30 -1.71
C ASP A 264 8.74 18.66 -1.17
N ARG A 265 8.89 19.70 -1.97
CA ARG A 265 8.57 21.07 -1.57
C ARG A 265 7.08 21.36 -1.63
N CYS A 266 6.40 20.91 -2.67
CA CYS A 266 5.04 21.36 -3.01
C CYS A 266 3.97 20.30 -2.70
N GLY A 267 4.35 19.04 -2.54
CA GLY A 267 3.39 17.93 -2.35
C GLY A 267 2.51 18.07 -1.10
N GLY A 268 2.93 18.84 -0.11
CA GLY A 268 2.12 19.17 1.09
C GLY A 268 1.20 20.35 0.94
N TRP A 269 1.27 21.13 -0.15
CA TRP A 269 0.46 22.33 -0.32
C TRP A 269 -1.04 21.99 -0.41
N PRO A 270 -1.93 22.78 0.22
CA PRO A 270 -3.37 22.48 0.30
C PRO A 270 -4.04 22.16 -1.03
N TRP A 271 -3.60 22.79 -2.12
CA TRP A 271 -4.18 22.66 -3.47
C TRP A 271 -3.63 21.43 -4.22
N LEU A 272 -2.43 20.97 -3.89
CA LEU A 272 -1.69 19.94 -4.61
C LEU A 272 -1.65 18.60 -3.91
N ARG A 273 -1.80 18.58 -2.58
CA ARG A 273 -1.60 17.38 -1.73
C ARG A 273 -2.51 16.18 -2.04
N GLY A 274 -3.55 16.39 -2.83
CA GLY A 274 -4.47 15.33 -3.27
C GLY A 274 -4.24 14.90 -4.73
N TRP A 275 -3.24 15.49 -5.43
CA TRP A 275 -2.91 15.19 -6.80
C TRP A 275 -1.61 14.40 -6.85
N GLY A 276 -1.44 13.57 -7.88
CA GLY A 276 -0.26 12.72 -8.04
C GLY A 276 -0.64 11.29 -8.36
N ASP A 277 0.34 10.47 -8.57
CA ASP A 277 0.12 9.04 -8.80
C ASP A 277 -0.50 8.41 -7.54
N HIS A 278 0.05 8.77 -6.37
CA HIS A 278 -0.49 8.43 -5.06
C HIS A 278 -0.65 9.70 -4.19
N PHE A 279 -1.39 9.55 -3.11
CA PHE A 279 -1.27 10.44 -1.97
C PHE A 279 -0.86 9.66 -0.73
N LEU A 280 -0.03 10.27 0.10
CA LEU A 280 0.40 9.74 1.38
C LEU A 280 -0.40 10.41 2.49
N VAL A 281 -1.13 9.62 3.25
CA VAL A 281 -1.95 10.09 4.36
C VAL A 281 -1.53 9.43 5.67
N VAL A 282 -1.50 10.20 6.73
CA VAL A 282 -1.35 9.72 8.11
C VAL A 282 -2.67 9.98 8.82
N LEU A 283 -3.26 8.92 9.34
CA LEU A 283 -4.46 8.93 10.16
C LEU A 283 -4.13 8.45 11.56
N ARG A 284 -4.73 9.06 12.59
CA ARG A 284 -4.51 8.69 13.99
C ARG A 284 -5.82 8.27 14.63
N LYS A 285 -5.78 7.19 15.39
CA LYS A 285 -6.87 6.76 16.26
C LYS A 285 -7.00 7.72 17.44
N ALA A 286 -8.22 8.13 17.74
CA ALA A 286 -8.53 8.94 18.92
C ALA A 286 -8.16 8.26 20.24
#